data_9fdb46fe3dd310508a5e25e8b091733e
#
_entry.id   9fdb46fe3dd310508a5e25e8b091733e
#
_cell.length_a   1.000
_cell.length_b   1.000
_cell.length_c   1.000
_cell.angle_alpha   90.00
_cell.angle_beta   90.00
_cell.angle_gamma   90.00
#
_symmetry.space_group_name_H-M   'P 1'
#
loop_
_entity.id
_entity.type
_entity.pdbx_description
1 polymer ?
#
loop_
_entity_poly.entity_id
_entity_poly.type
_entity_poly.pdbx_seq_one_letter_code
_entity_poly.pdbx_strand_id
1 'polypeptide(L)'
;NHSQLNPFLIIVAVLAIIIAVSCSIRIVNASDKEEKPMYKYFTSITVKADDTLWDIANEYSYKEKAKTYVNNIMSINNMTDETIYSGQDLIIYYYSDELK
;
A
#
# COMPACT_ATOMS: atom_id res chain seq x y z
N ASN A 1 -12.63 28.97 48.94
CA ASN A 1 -12.37 28.58 48.82
C ASN A 1 -11.86 27.87 48.36
N HIS A 2 -11.52 27.80 48.44
CA HIS A 2 -10.68 27.26 48.25
C HIS A 2 -10.75 25.94 47.95
N SER A 3 -11.43 25.20 48.03
CA SER A 3 -11.65 23.88 47.54
C SER A 3 -12.19 23.83 46.13
N GLN A 4 -12.34 24.98 45.52
CA GLN A 4 -12.79 25.01 44.14
C GLN A 4 -11.61 24.90 43.19
N LEU A 5 -11.53 23.74 42.53
CA LEU A 5 -10.62 23.58 41.41
C LEU A 5 -11.06 24.50 40.27
N ASN A 6 -10.13 25.21 39.71
CA ASN A 6 -10.38 26.05 38.55
C ASN A 6 -10.86 25.14 37.39
N PRO A 7 -12.03 25.40 36.78
CA PRO A 7 -12.52 24.59 35.66
C PRO A 7 -11.50 24.47 34.54
N PHE A 8 -10.69 25.48 34.34
CA PHE A 8 -9.64 25.44 33.34
C PHE A 8 -8.61 24.34 33.65
N LEU A 9 -8.20 24.18 34.91
CA LEU A 9 -7.25 23.13 35.30
C LEU A 9 -7.84 21.75 35.12
N ILE A 10 -9.13 21.56 35.39
CA ILE A 10 -9.82 20.28 35.17
C ILE A 10 -9.83 19.92 33.70
N ILE A 11 -10.14 20.87 32.85
CA ILE A 11 -10.17 20.68 31.40
C ILE A 11 -8.79 20.29 30.88
N VAL A 12 -7.74 20.95 31.30
CA VAL A 12 -6.37 20.66 30.90
C VAL A 12 -5.97 19.23 31.35
N ALA A 13 -6.31 18.83 32.55
CA ALA A 13 -6.00 17.49 33.05
C ALA A 13 -6.72 16.41 32.22
N VAL A 14 -7.99 16.61 31.89
CA VAL A 14 -8.77 15.67 31.08
C VAL A 14 -8.19 15.56 29.68
N LEU A 15 -7.83 16.68 29.05
CA LEU A 15 -7.22 16.67 27.73
C LEU A 15 -5.88 15.93 27.74
N ALA A 16 -5.06 16.11 28.77
CA ALA A 16 -3.78 15.40 28.88
C ALA A 16 -3.99 13.88 28.97
N ILE A 17 -4.99 13.43 29.71
CA ILE A 17 -5.33 12.01 29.82
C ILE A 17 -5.80 11.46 28.47
N ILE A 18 -6.64 12.18 27.75
CA ILE A 18 -7.15 11.78 26.43
C ILE A 18 -5.99 11.61 25.44
N ILE A 19 -5.06 12.55 25.42
CA ILE A 19 -3.89 12.51 24.53
C ILE A 19 -3.02 11.28 24.87
N ALA A 20 -2.76 11.02 26.13
CA ALA A 20 -1.96 9.88 26.57
C ALA A 20 -2.61 8.55 26.17
N VAL A 21 -3.90 8.40 26.35
CA VAL A 21 -4.64 7.20 25.95
C VAL A 21 -4.61 7.03 24.44
N SER A 22 -4.80 8.10 23.68
CA SER A 22 -4.74 8.04 22.22
C SER A 22 -3.36 7.59 21.71
N CYS A 23 -2.29 8.09 22.30
CA CYS A 23 -0.93 7.66 21.96
C CYS A 23 -0.72 6.18 22.27
N SER A 24 -1.18 5.71 23.42
CA SER A 24 -1.07 4.31 23.81
C SER A 24 -1.80 3.39 22.84
N ILE A 25 -3.00 3.77 22.42
CA ILE A 25 -3.78 3.00 21.44
C ILE A 25 -3.02 2.90 20.10
N ARG A 26 -2.43 3.99 19.64
CA ARG A 26 -1.67 3.99 18.39
C ARG A 26 -0.46 3.07 18.46
N ILE A 27 0.25 3.05 19.56
CA ILE A 27 1.42 2.18 19.75
C ILE A 27 0.98 0.72 19.72
N VAL A 28 -0.10 0.36 20.42
CA VAL A 28 -0.65 -1.00 20.43
C VAL A 28 -1.06 -1.43 19.01
N ASN A 29 -1.76 -0.58 18.29
CA ASN A 29 -2.17 -0.88 16.91
C ASN A 29 -0.98 -1.11 16.00
N ALA A 30 0.10 -0.33 16.16
CA ALA A 30 1.30 -0.49 15.35
C ALA A 30 2.01 -1.81 15.66
N SER A 31 2.03 -2.24 16.92
CA SER A 31 2.68 -3.49 17.31
C SER A 31 1.89 -4.74 16.92
N ASP A 32 0.57 -4.62 16.78
CA ASP A 32 -0.30 -5.74 16.39
C ASP A 32 -0.32 -5.99 14.89
N LYS A 33 0.17 -5.06 14.08
CA LYS A 33 0.23 -5.22 12.63
C LYS A 33 1.55 -5.87 12.24
N GLU A 34 1.61 -7.19 12.36
CA GLU A 34 2.66 -7.93 11.68
C GLU A 34 2.28 -8.06 10.21
N GLU A 35 2.96 -7.31 9.36
CA GLU A 35 2.82 -7.48 7.93
C GLU A 35 3.56 -8.75 7.52
N LYS A 36 2.88 -9.66 6.84
CA LYS A 36 3.54 -10.82 6.23
C LYS A 36 4.52 -10.32 5.17
N PRO A 37 5.73 -10.89 5.11
CA PRO A 37 6.65 -10.51 4.04
C PRO A 37 6.06 -10.88 2.68
N MET A 38 6.24 -9.99 1.73
CA MET A 38 5.82 -10.21 0.35
C MET A 38 7.05 -10.40 -0.51
N TYR A 39 7.00 -11.38 -1.39
CA TYR A 39 8.07 -11.71 -2.31
C TYR A 39 7.68 -11.31 -3.72
N LYS A 40 8.65 -10.84 -4.48
CA LYS A 40 8.46 -10.38 -5.86
C LYS A 40 8.84 -11.49 -6.83
N TYR A 41 7.92 -11.84 -7.72
CA TYR A 41 8.12 -12.89 -8.71
C TYR A 41 7.87 -12.35 -10.11
N PHE A 42 8.64 -12.84 -11.08
CA PHE A 42 8.44 -12.53 -12.48
C PHE A 42 7.75 -13.71 -13.19
N THR A 43 6.87 -13.37 -14.13
CA THR A 43 6.17 -14.36 -14.94
C THR A 43 5.81 -13.75 -16.29
N SER A 44 5.38 -14.58 -17.23
CA SER A 44 4.88 -14.12 -18.52
C SER A 44 3.37 -14.33 -18.57
N ILE A 45 2.66 -13.34 -19.05
CA ILE A 45 1.21 -13.44 -19.28
C ILE A 45 0.91 -13.17 -20.75
N THR A 46 -0.23 -13.67 -21.20
CA THR A 46 -0.73 -13.37 -22.55
C THR A 46 -1.76 -12.25 -22.44
N VAL A 47 -1.57 -11.18 -23.19
CA VAL A 47 -2.47 -10.03 -23.20
C VAL A 47 -3.81 -10.45 -23.81
N LYS A 48 -4.89 -10.11 -23.12
CA LYS A 48 -6.26 -10.37 -23.57
C LYS A 48 -6.77 -9.20 -24.40
N ALA A 49 -7.85 -9.44 -25.14
CA ALA A 49 -8.52 -8.38 -25.89
C ALA A 49 -8.89 -7.22 -24.94
N ASP A 50 -8.63 -6.00 -25.40
CA ASP A 50 -8.94 -4.75 -24.69
C ASP A 50 -8.15 -4.52 -23.38
N ASP A 51 -7.16 -5.35 -23.08
CA ASP A 51 -6.28 -5.12 -21.92
C ASP A 51 -5.35 -3.93 -22.18
N THR A 52 -5.15 -3.14 -21.12
CA THR A 52 -4.16 -2.06 -21.11
C THR A 52 -3.12 -2.34 -20.03
N LEU A 53 -1.95 -1.69 -20.12
CA LEU A 53 -0.95 -1.77 -19.06
C LEU A 53 -1.48 -1.26 -17.71
N TRP A 54 -2.41 -0.30 -17.74
CA TRP A 54 -3.03 0.22 -16.53
C TRP A 54 -3.93 -0.82 -15.85
N ASP A 55 -4.65 -1.62 -16.63
CA ASP A 55 -5.45 -2.74 -16.10
C ASP A 55 -4.54 -3.76 -15.43
N ILE A 56 -3.45 -4.11 -16.08
CA ILE A 56 -2.45 -5.05 -15.55
C ILE A 56 -1.82 -4.49 -14.27
N ALA A 57 -1.48 -3.19 -14.26
CA ALA A 57 -0.95 -2.53 -13.08
C ALA A 57 -1.93 -2.59 -11.91
N ASN A 58 -3.20 -2.33 -12.15
CA ASN A 58 -4.23 -2.39 -11.09
C ASN A 58 -4.36 -3.78 -10.49
N GLU A 59 -4.12 -4.82 -11.27
CA GLU A 59 -4.21 -6.21 -10.80
C GLU A 59 -2.97 -6.66 -10.03
N TYR A 60 -1.77 -6.27 -10.46
CA TYR A 60 -0.52 -6.86 -10.00
C TYR A 60 0.41 -5.93 -9.23
N SER A 61 0.13 -4.62 -9.20
CA SER A 61 1.06 -3.65 -8.60
C SER A 61 1.16 -3.73 -7.08
N TYR A 62 0.18 -4.33 -6.42
CA TYR A 62 0.12 -4.44 -4.97
C TYR A 62 0.14 -3.04 -4.33
N LYS A 63 1.20 -2.68 -3.59
CA LYS A 63 1.34 -1.37 -2.94
C LYS A 63 2.03 -0.32 -3.80
N GLU A 64 2.51 -0.69 -4.97
CA GLU A 64 3.12 0.25 -5.89
C GLU A 64 2.07 1.15 -6.56
N LYS A 65 2.49 2.37 -6.88
CA LYS A 65 1.66 3.23 -7.72
C LYS A 65 1.54 2.62 -9.12
N ALA A 66 0.35 2.69 -9.70
CA ALA A 66 0.09 2.12 -11.02
C ALA A 66 1.05 2.69 -12.07
N LYS A 67 1.32 3.99 -12.05
CA LYS A 67 2.25 4.63 -12.97
C LYS A 67 3.66 4.06 -12.86
N THR A 68 4.15 3.84 -11.64
CA THR A 68 5.47 3.25 -11.42
C THR A 68 5.51 1.83 -11.97
N TYR A 69 4.48 1.05 -11.70
CA TYR A 69 4.37 -0.31 -12.21
C TYR A 69 4.36 -0.35 -13.74
N VAL A 70 3.54 0.48 -14.39
CA VAL A 70 3.48 0.58 -15.84
C VAL A 70 4.86 0.89 -16.42
N ASN A 71 5.57 1.88 -15.87
CA ASN A 71 6.90 2.24 -16.32
C ASN A 71 7.89 1.08 -16.18
N ASN A 72 7.80 0.33 -15.09
CA ASN A 72 8.67 -0.83 -14.87
C ASN A 72 8.37 -1.95 -15.87
N ILE A 73 7.10 -2.22 -16.15
CA ILE A 73 6.72 -3.23 -17.14
C ILE A 73 7.21 -2.84 -18.54
N MET A 74 7.06 -1.58 -18.91
CA MET A 74 7.59 -1.10 -20.18
C MET A 74 9.11 -1.32 -20.27
N SER A 75 9.83 -1.00 -19.21
CA SER A 75 11.29 -1.17 -19.16
C SER A 75 11.70 -2.62 -19.30
N ILE A 76 11.04 -3.52 -18.57
CA ILE A 76 11.33 -4.95 -18.59
C ILE A 76 11.12 -5.56 -20.00
N ASN A 77 10.11 -5.08 -20.72
CA ASN A 77 9.73 -5.58 -22.04
C ASN A 77 10.33 -4.76 -23.19
N ASN A 78 11.21 -3.82 -22.91
CA ASN A 78 11.84 -2.95 -23.92
C ASN A 78 10.82 -2.17 -24.76
N MET A 79 9.79 -1.66 -24.10
CA MET A 79 8.72 -0.92 -24.78
C MET A 79 9.02 0.57 -24.78
N THR A 80 8.69 1.23 -25.86
CA THR A 80 8.85 2.69 -26.00
C THR A 80 7.57 3.45 -25.70
N ASP A 81 6.42 2.78 -25.75
CA ASP A 81 5.12 3.34 -25.41
C ASP A 81 4.25 2.30 -24.69
N GLU A 82 3.05 2.69 -24.29
CA GLU A 82 2.15 1.84 -23.50
C GLU A 82 1.34 0.85 -24.34
N THR A 83 1.52 0.81 -25.66
CA THR A 83 0.70 0.01 -26.54
C THR A 83 1.00 -1.48 -26.40
N ILE A 84 -0.02 -2.26 -26.12
CA ILE A 84 0.05 -3.72 -26.07
C ILE A 84 -1.05 -4.30 -26.98
N TYR A 85 -0.85 -5.52 -27.43
CA TYR A 85 -1.75 -6.16 -28.40
C TYR A 85 -2.25 -7.49 -27.83
N SER A 86 -3.50 -7.81 -28.13
CA SER A 86 -4.10 -9.09 -27.78
C SER A 86 -3.26 -10.24 -28.35
N GLY A 87 -2.98 -11.23 -27.50
CA GLY A 87 -2.15 -12.38 -27.87
C GLY A 87 -0.65 -12.17 -27.66
N GLN A 88 -0.23 -10.96 -27.31
CA GLN A 88 1.16 -10.65 -27.01
C GLN A 88 1.56 -11.29 -25.68
N ASP A 89 2.76 -11.87 -25.60
CA ASP A 89 3.36 -12.30 -24.34
C ASP A 89 4.05 -11.11 -23.69
N LEU A 90 3.76 -10.91 -22.41
CA LEU A 90 4.26 -9.78 -21.64
C LEU A 90 4.89 -10.29 -20.35
N ILE A 91 6.13 -9.88 -20.08
CA ILE A 91 6.79 -10.20 -18.83
C ILE A 91 6.30 -9.21 -17.79
N ILE A 92 5.75 -9.72 -16.70
CA ILE A 92 5.30 -8.92 -15.58
C ILE A 92 5.93 -9.41 -14.28
N TYR A 93 5.73 -8.64 -13.21
CA TYR A 93 6.04 -9.11 -11.87
C TYR A 93 4.81 -8.93 -10.98
N TYR A 94 4.75 -9.76 -9.96
CA TYR A 94 3.66 -9.73 -8.98
C TYR A 94 4.22 -10.05 -7.60
N TYR A 95 3.43 -9.81 -6.58
CA TYR A 95 3.82 -10.03 -5.19
C TYR A 95 3.00 -11.15 -4.59
N SER A 96 3.64 -12.02 -3.81
CA SER A 96 3.00 -13.13 -3.13
C SER A 96 3.62 -13.32 -1.76
N ASP A 97 2.80 -13.71 -0.77
CA ASP A 97 3.28 -14.08 0.55
C ASP A 97 3.80 -15.52 0.61
N GLU A 98 3.61 -16.28 -0.45
CA GLU A 98 4.10 -17.64 -0.56
C GLU A 98 5.52 -17.67 -1.13
N LEU A 99 6.38 -18.41 -0.46
CA LEU A 99 7.72 -18.66 -0.98
C LEU A 99 7.64 -19.79 -2.02
N LYS A 100 7.94 -19.46 -3.26
CA LYS A 100 7.83 -20.38 -4.39
C LYS A 100 9.18 -20.94 -4.83
#